data_0a0f5796cd1ff17d2d542833fbbc64ad
#
_entry.id   0a0f5796cd1ff17d2d542833fbbc64ad
#
_cell.length_a   1.000
_cell.length_b   1.000
_cell.length_c   1.000
_cell.angle_alpha   90.00
_cell.angle_beta   90.00
_cell.angle_gamma   90.00
#
_symmetry.space_group_name_H-M   'P 1'
#
loop_
_entity.id
_entity.type
_entity.pdbx_description
1 polymer ?
#
loop_
_entity_poly.entity_id
_entity_poly.type
_entity_poly.pdbx_seq_one_letter_code
_entity_poly.pdbx_strand_id
1 'polypeptide(L)'
;MHSCWHASDDYLRIVVEQWRTLASSLPTVADVVVQGIFPWCFTPEMYVERPEFVDTLADFVRSRPAQPVEAFLAQTEAAIAHDAGAVLGAIDTPTLITFGARDLVCSTRFAEPLKSGIAGSELVVFEHLSHAGVHEDPETFNRATLDFLLR
;
A
#
# COMPACT_ATOMS: atom_id res chain seq x y z
N MET A 1 -8.61 0.81 -7.53
CA MET A 1 -7.73 0.05 -6.59
C MET A 1 -6.31 0.58 -6.72
N HIS A 2 -5.60 0.87 -5.64
CA HIS A 2 -4.20 1.32 -5.68
C HIS A 2 -3.33 0.41 -4.83
N SER A 3 -2.17 -0.02 -5.38
CA SER A 3 -1.15 -0.78 -4.65
C SER A 3 -1.75 -1.90 -3.78
N CYS A 4 -2.55 -2.76 -4.40
CA CYS A 4 -3.26 -3.84 -3.71
C CYS A 4 -2.81 -5.21 -4.23
N TRP A 5 -3.26 -6.27 -3.58
CA TRP A 5 -2.94 -7.64 -3.95
C TRP A 5 -4.20 -8.52 -3.94
N HIS A 6 -4.23 -9.53 -4.78
CA HIS A 6 -5.32 -10.47 -4.84
C HIS A 6 -5.15 -11.63 -3.85
N ALA A 7 -3.91 -12.03 -3.61
CA ALA A 7 -3.54 -13.07 -2.64
C ALA A 7 -2.14 -12.79 -2.11
N SER A 8 -1.89 -13.08 -0.84
CA SER A 8 -0.59 -12.87 -0.22
C SER A 8 0.41 -13.92 -0.65
N ASP A 9 1.49 -13.49 -1.33
CA ASP A 9 2.63 -14.31 -1.68
C ASP A 9 3.62 -14.44 -0.50
N ASP A 10 4.60 -15.32 -0.64
CA ASP A 10 5.58 -15.58 0.41
C ASP A 10 6.45 -14.35 0.73
N TYR A 11 6.73 -13.50 -0.27
CA TYR A 11 7.49 -12.26 -0.02
C TYR A 11 6.69 -11.27 0.84
N LEU A 12 5.42 -11.03 0.50
CA LEU A 12 4.56 -10.15 1.29
C LEU A 12 4.38 -10.68 2.72
N ARG A 13 4.25 -12.00 2.88
CA ARG A 13 4.19 -12.64 4.20
C ARG A 13 5.43 -12.34 5.03
N ILE A 14 6.63 -12.47 4.46
CA ILE A 14 7.90 -12.15 5.13
C ILE A 14 7.92 -10.67 5.57
N VAL A 15 7.53 -9.75 4.70
CA VAL A 15 7.49 -8.31 5.02
C VAL A 15 6.51 -8.04 6.17
N VAL A 16 5.31 -8.60 6.11
CA VAL A 16 4.30 -8.42 7.17
C VAL A 16 4.75 -9.05 8.49
N GLU A 17 5.38 -10.22 8.48
CA GLU A 17 5.94 -10.85 9.68
C GLU A 17 7.07 -10.01 10.32
N GLN A 18 7.86 -9.30 9.51
CA GLN A 18 8.83 -8.33 10.03
C GLN A 18 8.12 -7.21 10.80
N TRP A 19 7.02 -6.66 10.28
CA TRP A 19 6.25 -5.63 10.99
C TRP A 19 5.62 -6.14 12.29
N ARG A 20 5.16 -7.40 12.31
CA ARG A 20 4.67 -8.07 13.52
C ARG A 20 5.77 -8.18 14.58
N THR A 21 6.97 -8.52 14.16
CA THR A 21 8.15 -8.58 15.06
C THR A 21 8.47 -7.20 15.63
N LEU A 22 8.44 -6.15 14.81
CA LEU A 22 8.64 -4.77 15.27
C LEU A 22 7.58 -4.33 16.30
N ALA A 23 6.33 -4.77 16.14
CA ALA A 23 5.24 -4.46 17.08
C ALA A 23 5.49 -5.02 18.48
N SER A 24 6.32 -6.05 18.63
CA SER A 24 6.75 -6.59 19.91
C SER A 24 7.92 -5.82 20.54
N SER A 25 8.58 -4.94 19.78
CA SER A 25 9.82 -4.29 20.17
C SER A 25 9.70 -2.76 20.28
N LEU A 26 8.77 -2.17 19.54
CA LEU A 26 8.57 -0.72 19.52
C LEU A 26 7.48 -0.30 20.53
N PRO A 27 7.55 0.93 21.06
CA PRO A 27 6.64 1.41 22.11
C PRO A 27 5.17 1.45 21.67
N THR A 28 4.91 1.80 20.42
CA THR A 28 3.55 1.97 19.89
C THR A 28 3.42 1.42 18.45
N VAL A 29 2.20 1.09 18.03
CA VAL A 29 1.91 0.75 16.64
C VAL A 29 2.22 1.93 15.70
N ALA A 30 2.03 3.17 16.16
CA ALA A 30 2.43 4.35 15.38
C ALA A 30 3.94 4.36 15.08
N ASP A 31 4.77 3.90 16.03
CA ASP A 31 6.21 3.77 15.80
C ASP A 31 6.54 2.63 14.83
N VAL A 32 5.77 1.53 14.87
CA VAL A 32 5.88 0.47 13.86
C VAL A 32 5.59 1.01 12.46
N VAL A 33 4.53 1.81 12.32
CA VAL A 33 4.18 2.44 11.03
C VAL A 33 5.29 3.35 10.54
N VAL A 34 5.75 4.28 11.40
CA VAL A 34 6.73 5.31 11.00
C VAL A 34 8.11 4.71 10.75
N GLN A 35 8.58 3.81 11.62
CA GLN A 35 9.95 3.28 11.54
C GLN A 35 10.05 2.00 10.71
N GLY A 36 8.98 1.20 10.65
CA GLY A 36 8.97 -0.10 10.02
C GLY A 36 8.24 -0.16 8.68
N ILE A 37 7.16 0.63 8.48
CA ILE A 37 6.33 0.56 7.27
C ILE A 37 6.66 1.69 6.29
N PHE A 38 6.82 2.93 6.75
CA PHE A 38 7.16 4.07 5.87
C PHE A 38 8.34 3.83 4.94
N PRO A 39 9.47 3.21 5.38
CA PRO A 39 10.59 2.94 4.49
C PRO A 39 10.27 2.02 3.30
N TRP A 40 9.18 1.24 3.38
CA TRP A 40 8.69 0.42 2.29
C TRP A 40 7.70 1.16 1.38
N CYS A 41 7.07 2.22 1.91
CA CYS A 41 5.97 2.91 1.24
C CYS A 41 6.41 4.10 0.41
N PHE A 42 7.55 4.72 0.75
CA PHE A 42 8.05 5.92 0.07
C PHE A 42 9.33 5.65 -0.69
N THR A 43 9.52 6.37 -1.80
CA THR A 43 10.80 6.38 -2.51
C THR A 43 11.91 7.04 -1.67
N PRO A 44 13.18 6.68 -1.87
CA PRO A 44 14.30 7.35 -1.20
C PRO A 44 14.32 8.86 -1.43
N GLU A 45 13.89 9.33 -2.58
CA GLU A 45 13.81 10.76 -2.94
C GLU A 45 12.89 11.52 -1.98
N MET A 46 11.79 10.93 -1.52
CA MET A 46 10.92 11.57 -0.54
C MET A 46 11.65 11.93 0.76
N TYR A 47 12.55 11.09 1.21
CA TYR A 47 13.36 11.34 2.42
C TYR A 47 14.45 12.38 2.21
N VAL A 48 14.95 12.52 0.98
CA VAL A 48 16.04 13.47 0.64
C VAL A 48 15.48 14.84 0.24
N GLU A 49 14.44 14.87 -0.58
CA GLU A 49 13.92 16.09 -1.20
C GLU A 49 12.77 16.72 -0.41
N ARG A 50 12.02 15.89 0.36
CA ARG A 50 10.83 16.32 1.11
C ARG A 50 10.79 15.78 2.55
N PRO A 51 11.92 15.87 3.32
CA PRO A 51 11.98 15.31 4.67
C PRO A 51 10.92 15.91 5.60
N GLU A 52 10.64 17.20 5.51
CA GLU A 52 9.64 17.88 6.34
C GLU A 52 8.21 17.35 6.09
N PHE A 53 7.91 16.92 4.87
CA PHE A 53 6.63 16.29 4.56
C PHE A 53 6.53 14.92 5.23
N VAL A 54 7.57 14.11 5.14
CA VAL A 54 7.62 12.79 5.79
C VAL A 54 7.50 12.92 7.30
N ASP A 55 8.20 13.89 7.91
CA ASP A 55 8.12 14.18 9.34
C ASP A 55 6.72 14.64 9.74
N THR A 56 6.10 15.53 8.97
CA THR A 56 4.72 15.98 9.22
C THR A 56 3.73 14.80 9.18
N LEU A 57 3.90 13.89 8.23
CA LEU A 57 3.04 12.71 8.13
C LEU A 57 3.30 11.73 9.29
N ALA A 58 4.55 11.59 9.71
CA ALA A 58 4.91 10.79 10.89
C ALA A 58 4.28 11.34 12.18
N ASP A 59 4.32 12.66 12.36
CA ASP A 59 3.69 13.32 13.50
C ASP A 59 2.16 13.20 13.44
N PHE A 60 1.56 13.30 12.25
CA PHE A 60 0.15 13.03 12.06
C PHE A 60 -0.22 11.61 12.50
N VAL A 61 0.53 10.59 12.08
CA VAL A 61 0.30 9.20 12.48
C VAL A 61 0.38 9.05 14.00
N ARG A 62 1.40 9.62 14.64
CA ARG A 62 1.58 9.57 16.11
C ARG A 62 0.51 10.32 16.89
N SER A 63 -0.10 11.36 16.29
CA SER A 63 -1.17 12.15 16.93
C SER A 63 -2.53 11.46 16.91
N ARG A 64 -2.68 10.36 16.13
CA ARG A 64 -3.96 9.63 16.07
C ARG A 64 -4.18 8.79 17.34
N PRO A 65 -5.45 8.44 17.65
CA PRO A 65 -5.73 7.51 18.73
C PRO A 65 -4.89 6.24 18.59
N ALA A 66 -4.26 5.82 19.68
CA ALA A 66 -3.38 4.67 19.70
C ALA A 66 -4.12 3.39 19.28
N GLN A 67 -3.59 2.69 18.28
CA GLN A 67 -4.06 1.37 17.92
C GLN A 67 -3.48 0.35 18.92
N PRO A 68 -4.31 -0.50 19.55
CA PRO A 68 -3.78 -1.61 20.35
C PRO A 68 -2.92 -2.58 19.50
N VAL A 69 -1.86 -3.08 20.10
CA VAL A 69 -0.94 -4.02 19.42
C VAL A 69 -1.71 -5.27 18.95
N GLU A 70 -2.63 -5.79 19.76
CA GLU A 70 -3.44 -6.95 19.43
C GLU A 70 -4.31 -6.71 18.17
N ALA A 71 -4.84 -5.49 18.01
CA ALA A 71 -5.61 -5.12 16.81
C ALA A 71 -4.71 -5.05 15.57
N PHE A 72 -3.51 -4.52 15.71
CA PHE A 72 -2.51 -4.54 14.63
C PHE A 72 -2.11 -5.96 14.24
N LEU A 73 -1.86 -6.83 15.22
CA LEU A 73 -1.52 -8.24 14.97
C LEU A 73 -2.67 -8.99 14.28
N ALA A 74 -3.92 -8.73 14.66
CA ALA A 74 -5.08 -9.33 14.00
C ALA A 74 -5.22 -8.84 12.55
N GLN A 75 -4.97 -7.55 12.27
CA GLN A 75 -4.97 -7.02 10.90
C GLN A 75 -3.86 -7.63 10.04
N THR A 76 -2.66 -7.77 10.59
CA THR A 76 -1.54 -8.39 9.87
C THR A 76 -1.79 -9.88 9.62
N GLU A 77 -2.43 -10.60 10.55
CA GLU A 77 -2.86 -11.99 10.34
C GLU A 77 -3.85 -12.10 9.17
N ALA A 78 -4.85 -11.21 9.13
CA ALA A 78 -5.80 -11.15 8.03
C ALA A 78 -5.10 -10.83 6.69
N ALA A 79 -4.11 -9.92 6.70
CA ALA A 79 -3.30 -9.62 5.52
C ALA A 79 -2.52 -10.85 5.03
N ILE A 80 -1.87 -11.60 5.94
CA ILE A 80 -1.13 -12.83 5.62
C ILE A 80 -2.05 -13.90 5.03
N ALA A 81 -3.25 -14.04 5.57
CA ALA A 81 -4.23 -15.05 5.15
C ALA A 81 -5.05 -14.62 3.92
N HIS A 82 -4.88 -13.38 3.44
CA HIS A 82 -5.70 -12.85 2.36
C HIS A 82 -5.52 -13.60 1.05
N ASP A 83 -6.64 -14.08 0.50
CA ASP A 83 -6.76 -14.65 -0.84
C ASP A 83 -8.15 -14.36 -1.41
N ALA A 84 -8.22 -13.45 -2.36
CA ALA A 84 -9.41 -13.08 -3.11
C ALA A 84 -9.36 -13.59 -4.56
N GLY A 85 -8.37 -14.42 -4.93
CA GLY A 85 -8.17 -14.85 -6.30
C GLY A 85 -9.41 -15.50 -6.93
N ALA A 86 -10.12 -16.33 -6.18
CA ALA A 86 -11.31 -17.04 -6.65
C ALA A 86 -12.53 -16.12 -6.90
N VAL A 87 -12.55 -14.90 -6.35
CA VAL A 87 -13.71 -13.98 -6.44
C VAL A 87 -13.47 -12.77 -7.33
N LEU A 88 -12.27 -12.60 -7.90
CA LEU A 88 -11.96 -11.46 -8.77
C LEU A 88 -12.91 -11.40 -9.98
N GLY A 89 -13.24 -12.55 -10.56
CA GLY A 89 -14.14 -12.64 -11.71
C GLY A 89 -15.60 -12.25 -11.42
N ALA A 90 -15.98 -12.07 -10.16
CA ALA A 90 -17.29 -11.58 -9.77
C ALA A 90 -17.37 -10.04 -9.69
N ILE A 91 -16.24 -9.33 -9.90
CA ILE A 91 -16.19 -7.87 -9.93
C ILE A 91 -16.61 -7.42 -11.32
N ASP A 92 -17.81 -6.87 -11.44
CA ASP A 92 -18.41 -6.32 -12.67
C ASP A 92 -18.41 -4.78 -12.70
N THR A 93 -18.05 -4.15 -11.60
CA THR A 93 -17.93 -2.69 -11.49
C THR A 93 -16.71 -2.20 -12.29
N PRO A 94 -16.84 -1.10 -13.08
CA PRO A 94 -15.67 -0.49 -13.73
C PRO A 94 -14.52 -0.28 -12.75
N THR A 95 -13.36 -0.83 -13.06
CA THR A 95 -12.24 -0.88 -12.13
C THR A 95 -10.97 -0.30 -12.74
N LEU A 96 -10.41 0.71 -12.08
CA LEU A 96 -9.05 1.19 -12.32
C LEU A 96 -8.11 0.56 -11.31
N ILE A 97 -7.05 -0.08 -11.79
CA ILE A 97 -5.96 -0.65 -11.01
C ILE A 97 -4.73 0.23 -11.20
N THR A 98 -4.14 0.70 -10.12
CA THR A 98 -2.94 1.55 -10.19
C THR A 98 -1.82 1.00 -9.32
N PHE A 99 -0.59 1.11 -9.81
CA PHE A 99 0.62 0.72 -9.08
C PHE A 99 1.71 1.78 -9.25
N GLY A 100 2.53 1.95 -8.21
CA GLY A 100 3.84 2.55 -8.38
C GLY A 100 4.85 1.49 -8.83
N ALA A 101 5.65 1.77 -9.84
CA ALA A 101 6.68 0.83 -10.31
C ALA A 101 7.79 0.60 -9.26
N ARG A 102 7.91 1.53 -8.31
CA ARG A 102 8.91 1.50 -7.22
C ARG A 102 8.31 1.02 -5.88
N ASP A 103 7.09 0.51 -5.90
CA ASP A 103 6.42 -0.05 -4.71
C ASP A 103 7.11 -1.33 -4.25
N LEU A 104 7.63 -1.32 -3.01
CA LEU A 104 8.30 -2.46 -2.40
C LEU A 104 7.34 -3.35 -1.60
N VAL A 105 6.15 -2.86 -1.27
CA VAL A 105 5.12 -3.61 -0.53
C VAL A 105 4.27 -4.44 -1.49
N CYS A 106 3.48 -3.75 -2.31
CA CYS A 106 2.58 -4.36 -3.29
C CYS A 106 3.07 -4.02 -4.69
N SER A 107 4.24 -4.54 -5.07
CA SER A 107 4.85 -4.24 -6.36
C SER A 107 3.98 -4.68 -7.54
N THR A 108 4.37 -4.28 -8.74
CA THR A 108 3.71 -4.63 -10.00
C THR A 108 3.56 -6.14 -10.25
N ARG A 109 4.17 -7.01 -9.41
CA ARG A 109 3.95 -8.46 -9.45
C ARG A 109 2.50 -8.88 -9.25
N PHE A 110 1.70 -8.02 -8.59
CA PHE A 110 0.27 -8.23 -8.39
C PHE A 110 -0.60 -7.59 -9.48
N ALA A 111 -0.01 -6.77 -10.36
CA ALA A 111 -0.75 -6.02 -11.36
C ALA A 111 -1.44 -6.93 -12.38
N GLU A 112 -0.69 -7.87 -12.98
CA GLU A 112 -1.24 -8.76 -14.01
C GLU A 112 -2.29 -9.74 -13.47
N PRO A 113 -2.13 -10.40 -12.31
CA PRO A 113 -3.19 -11.21 -11.73
C PRO A 113 -4.50 -10.46 -11.48
N LEU A 114 -4.43 -9.20 -11.00
CA LEU A 114 -5.61 -8.36 -10.81
C LEU A 114 -6.23 -7.95 -12.14
N LYS A 115 -5.41 -7.51 -13.09
CA LYS A 115 -5.84 -7.09 -14.43
C LYS A 115 -6.53 -8.22 -15.20
N SER A 116 -5.97 -9.41 -15.13
CA SER A 116 -6.53 -10.60 -15.79
C SER A 116 -7.76 -11.14 -15.07
N GLY A 117 -7.80 -11.03 -13.73
CA GLY A 117 -8.88 -11.53 -12.90
C GLY A 117 -10.14 -10.68 -12.93
N ILE A 118 -10.04 -9.37 -13.22
CA ILE A 118 -11.16 -8.42 -13.22
C ILE A 118 -11.47 -8.01 -14.65
N ALA A 119 -12.55 -8.53 -15.21
CA ALA A 119 -12.93 -8.25 -16.59
C ALA A 119 -13.18 -6.75 -16.84
N GLY A 120 -12.63 -6.22 -17.93
CA GLY A 120 -12.81 -4.81 -18.30
C GLY A 120 -12.03 -3.81 -17.41
N SER A 121 -11.23 -4.26 -16.45
CA SER A 121 -10.40 -3.36 -15.64
C SER A 121 -9.36 -2.62 -16.49
N GLU A 122 -8.95 -1.44 -16.05
CA GLU A 122 -7.85 -0.66 -16.64
C GLU A 122 -6.65 -0.71 -15.67
N LEU A 123 -5.43 -0.76 -16.23
CA LEU A 123 -4.19 -0.76 -15.45
C LEU A 123 -3.35 0.46 -15.79
N VAL A 124 -2.94 1.19 -14.78
CA VAL A 124 -1.97 2.30 -14.87
C VAL A 124 -0.81 2.02 -13.92
N VAL A 125 0.41 2.05 -14.44
CA VAL A 125 1.64 1.96 -13.65
C VAL A 125 2.35 3.31 -13.69
N PHE A 126 2.61 3.87 -12.52
CA PHE A 126 3.35 5.13 -12.38
C PHE A 126 4.83 4.82 -12.16
N GLU A 127 5.67 5.10 -13.18
CA GLU A 127 7.08 4.69 -13.20
C GLU A 127 7.93 5.26 -12.07
N HIS A 128 7.57 6.45 -11.56
CA HIS A 128 8.34 7.16 -10.54
C HIS A 128 7.78 7.04 -9.11
N LEU A 129 6.59 6.44 -8.93
CA LEU A 129 5.91 6.36 -7.63
C LEU A 129 6.17 5.02 -6.93
N SER A 130 6.05 5.07 -5.60
CA SER A 130 6.07 3.91 -4.72
C SER A 130 4.67 3.55 -4.21
N HIS A 131 4.57 2.85 -3.09
CA HIS A 131 3.31 2.43 -2.47
C HIS A 131 2.42 3.62 -2.06
N ALA A 132 3.03 4.67 -1.55
CA ALA A 132 2.34 5.89 -1.11
C ALA A 132 2.22 6.95 -2.23
N GLY A 133 2.07 6.54 -3.48
CA GLY A 133 2.10 7.39 -4.67
C GLY A 133 1.19 8.61 -4.61
N VAL A 134 0.03 8.52 -3.94
CA VAL A 134 -0.87 9.67 -3.71
C VAL A 134 -0.21 10.81 -2.91
N HIS A 135 0.78 10.50 -2.09
CA HIS A 135 1.55 11.47 -1.32
C HIS A 135 2.81 11.96 -2.05
N GLU A 136 3.36 11.13 -2.91
CA GLU A 136 4.58 11.42 -3.66
C GLU A 136 4.32 12.39 -4.82
N ASP A 137 3.31 12.11 -5.64
CA ASP A 137 2.85 12.98 -6.73
C ASP A 137 1.32 12.97 -6.79
N PRO A 138 0.68 13.78 -5.92
CA PRO A 138 -0.78 13.87 -5.88
C PRO A 138 -1.40 14.40 -7.17
N GLU A 139 -0.69 15.22 -7.94
CA GLU A 139 -1.21 15.75 -9.20
C GLU A 139 -1.38 14.64 -10.24
N THR A 140 -0.32 13.89 -10.51
CA THR A 140 -0.35 12.79 -11.48
C THR A 140 -1.29 11.68 -11.04
N PHE A 141 -1.27 11.32 -9.75
CA PHE A 141 -2.16 10.30 -9.19
C PHE A 141 -3.63 10.69 -9.31
N ASN A 142 -3.98 11.90 -8.88
CA ASN A 142 -5.36 12.40 -8.91
C ASN A 142 -5.87 12.57 -10.33
N ARG A 143 -5.06 13.04 -11.27
CA ARG A 143 -5.44 13.18 -12.68
C ARG A 143 -5.87 11.84 -13.27
N ALA A 144 -5.05 10.79 -13.14
CA ALA A 144 -5.39 9.46 -13.64
C ALA A 144 -6.68 8.91 -13.01
N THR A 145 -6.87 9.13 -11.70
CA THR A 145 -8.05 8.69 -10.98
C THR A 145 -9.31 9.45 -11.41
N LEU A 146 -9.23 10.78 -11.54
CA LEU A 146 -10.35 11.62 -11.97
C LEU A 146 -10.72 11.36 -13.42
N ASP A 147 -9.75 11.20 -14.32
CA ASP A 147 -9.98 10.86 -15.72
C ASP A 147 -10.77 9.56 -15.86
N PHE A 148 -10.54 8.60 -14.96
CA PHE A 148 -11.32 7.36 -14.91
C PHE A 148 -12.73 7.57 -14.36
N LEU A 149 -12.87 8.29 -13.24
CA LEU A 149 -14.15 8.44 -12.52
C LEU A 149 -15.15 9.36 -13.24
N LEU A 150 -14.68 10.24 -14.13
CA LEU A 150 -15.52 11.24 -14.82
C LEU A 150 -15.92 10.82 -16.25
N ARG A 151 -15.68 9.57 -16.65
CA ARG A 151 -16.07 9.02 -17.96
C ARG A 151 -17.55 8.67 -18.04
#